data_6cd74805bbec3b44f42724f8a0ca130a
#
_entry.id   6cd74805bbec3b44f42724f8a0ca130a
#
_cell.length_a   1.000
_cell.length_b   1.000
_cell.length_c   1.000
_cell.angle_alpha   90.00
_cell.angle_beta   90.00
_cell.angle_gamma   90.00
#
_symmetry.space_group_name_H-M   'P 1'
#
loop_
_entity.id
_entity.type
_entity.pdbx_description
1 polymer ?
#
loop_
_entity_poly.entity_id
_entity_poly.type
_entity_poly.pdbx_seq_one_letter_code
_entity_poly.pdbx_strand_id
1 'polypeptide(L)'
;MRFNHLRVITVLLVLAGCLPFHAFAQNGDSKPLSDLPRQFAATAVGQGGTTAGKTFGANVYITGWTTNQQVKDYISTLKEKGPDGLVRAMEKTDDVGRLSPTGFVGSGFRFARSRPTANGGLHIVMVTNRPMSFGEVYRGGRSTDYQFGIVVLDVDKDGKGTGTLAPVCKIKFNKKNELEIEHYGQKPFRLANVYLQK
;
A
#
# COMPACT_ATOMS: atom_id res chain seq x y z
N MET A 1 -4.05 29.03 11.48
CA MET A 1 -4.77 27.74 11.36
C MET A 1 -3.78 26.61 11.63
N ARG A 2 -3.93 25.90 12.75
CA ARG A 2 -3.01 24.82 13.14
C ARG A 2 -3.42 23.55 12.38
N PHE A 3 -2.59 23.08 11.47
CA PHE A 3 -2.76 21.80 10.82
C PHE A 3 -2.45 20.68 11.83
N ASN A 4 -3.46 19.90 12.20
CA ASN A 4 -3.28 18.69 12.97
C ASN A 4 -2.52 17.67 12.11
N HIS A 5 -1.24 17.47 12.44
CA HIS A 5 -0.45 16.37 11.95
C HIS A 5 -1.02 15.07 12.54
N LEU A 6 -1.89 14.41 11.78
CA LEU A 6 -2.33 13.07 12.13
C LEU A 6 -1.13 12.14 11.91
N ARG A 7 -0.53 11.74 13.04
CA ARG A 7 0.64 10.86 13.10
C ARG A 7 0.28 9.48 12.52
N VAL A 8 0.60 9.25 11.26
CA VAL A 8 0.65 7.91 10.67
C VAL A 8 2.04 7.32 10.98
N ILE A 9 2.29 7.03 12.26
CA ILE A 9 3.61 6.57 12.74
C ILE A 9 3.82 5.06 12.52
N THR A 10 2.84 4.31 12.02
CA THR A 10 2.88 2.84 12.07
C THR A 10 3.43 2.16 10.82
N VAL A 11 3.74 2.88 9.75
CA VAL A 11 4.24 2.27 8.48
C VAL A 11 5.75 2.00 8.52
N LEU A 12 6.49 2.57 9.47
CA LEU A 12 7.95 2.63 9.42
C LEU A 12 8.68 1.34 9.82
N LEU A 13 8.02 0.38 10.46
CA LEU A 13 8.70 -0.80 11.05
C LEU A 13 8.79 -2.02 10.12
N VAL A 14 8.26 -1.95 8.90
CA VAL A 14 8.29 -3.09 7.95
C VAL A 14 9.67 -3.28 7.30
N LEU A 15 10.53 -2.28 7.36
CA LEU A 15 11.79 -2.26 6.60
C LEU A 15 13.02 -2.78 7.35
N ALA A 16 12.97 -2.97 8.68
CA ALA A 16 14.17 -3.23 9.48
C ALA A 16 14.18 -4.53 10.32
N GLY A 17 13.18 -5.39 10.22
CA GLY A 17 13.06 -6.57 11.08
C GLY A 17 13.30 -7.90 10.37
N CYS A 18 14.56 -8.33 10.26
CA CYS A 18 14.93 -9.72 10.01
C CYS A 18 14.82 -10.50 11.34
N LEU A 19 13.66 -11.07 11.65
CA LEU A 19 13.51 -12.07 12.70
C LEU A 19 13.30 -13.45 12.07
N PRO A 20 13.88 -14.53 12.65
CA PRO A 20 13.75 -15.87 12.08
C PRO A 20 12.29 -16.34 12.13
N PHE A 21 11.87 -16.87 11.02
CA PHE A 21 10.55 -17.45 10.81
C PHE A 21 10.43 -18.75 11.63
N HIS A 22 9.75 -18.73 12.76
CA HIS A 22 9.32 -19.96 13.43
C HIS A 22 7.99 -20.40 12.76
N ALA A 23 8.06 -21.50 12.04
CA ALA A 23 6.90 -22.15 11.46
C ALA A 23 6.01 -22.71 12.57
N PHE A 24 4.86 -22.12 12.81
CA PHE A 24 3.77 -22.76 13.54
C PHE A 24 3.01 -23.64 12.57
N ALA A 25 3.12 -24.95 12.74
CA ALA A 25 2.28 -25.93 12.04
C ALA A 25 0.83 -25.75 12.51
N GLN A 26 -0.05 -25.30 11.63
CA GLN A 26 -1.50 -25.39 11.82
C GLN A 26 -2.05 -26.47 10.90
N ASN A 27 -2.61 -27.51 11.50
CA ASN A 27 -3.40 -28.53 10.83
C ASN A 27 -4.71 -27.92 10.32
N GLY A 28 -4.86 -27.86 9.01
CA GLY A 28 -6.08 -27.45 8.32
C GLY A 28 -5.72 -27.08 6.87
N ASP A 29 -6.42 -27.60 5.89
CA ASP A 29 -6.20 -27.43 4.43
C ASP A 29 -6.31 -25.98 3.90
N SER A 30 -6.14 -24.97 4.75
CA SER A 30 -6.14 -23.57 4.34
C SER A 30 -4.71 -23.09 4.05
N LYS A 31 -4.48 -22.75 2.81
CA LYS A 31 -3.23 -22.12 2.35
C LYS A 31 -2.89 -20.91 3.23
N PRO A 32 -1.64 -20.78 3.77
CA PRO A 32 -1.24 -19.63 4.57
C PRO A 32 -1.53 -18.29 3.89
N LEU A 33 -1.94 -17.27 4.64
CA LEU A 33 -2.27 -15.95 4.09
C LEU A 33 -1.11 -15.28 3.34
N SER A 34 0.14 -15.65 3.67
CA SER A 34 1.35 -15.16 3.00
C SER A 34 1.59 -15.80 1.62
N ASP A 35 0.94 -16.93 1.33
CA ASP A 35 1.13 -17.65 0.07
C ASP A 35 0.45 -16.94 -1.10
N LEU A 36 1.06 -17.01 -2.27
CA LEU A 36 0.61 -16.34 -3.48
C LEU A 36 0.11 -17.33 -4.53
N PRO A 37 -0.72 -16.91 -5.46
CA PRO A 37 -1.35 -15.58 -5.56
C PRO A 37 -2.50 -15.38 -4.55
N ARG A 38 -2.81 -14.13 -4.22
CA ARG A 38 -3.92 -13.76 -3.34
C ARG A 38 -4.75 -12.63 -3.95
N GLN A 39 -6.04 -12.69 -3.71
CA GLN A 39 -6.98 -11.66 -4.10
C GLN A 39 -7.83 -11.24 -2.92
N PHE A 40 -7.84 -9.94 -2.65
CA PHE A 40 -8.72 -9.34 -1.64
C PHE A 40 -9.74 -8.46 -2.33
N ALA A 41 -10.98 -8.50 -1.84
CA ALA A 41 -12.00 -7.53 -2.19
C ALA A 41 -12.24 -6.59 -1.03
N ALA A 42 -12.63 -5.35 -1.32
CA ALA A 42 -12.91 -4.31 -0.35
C ALA A 42 -13.91 -3.30 -0.89
N THR A 43 -14.49 -2.50 -0.01
CA THR A 43 -15.23 -1.29 -0.35
C THR A 43 -14.40 -0.07 0.01
N ALA A 44 -14.01 0.72 -0.98
CA ALA A 44 -13.34 2.00 -0.77
C ALA A 44 -14.38 3.07 -0.42
N VAL A 45 -14.15 3.79 0.68
CA VAL A 45 -15.04 4.84 1.21
C VAL A 45 -14.25 6.13 1.38
N GLY A 46 -14.67 7.19 0.72
CA GLY A 46 -14.05 8.51 0.81
C GLY A 46 -14.21 9.15 2.18
N GLN A 47 -13.11 9.65 2.74
CA GLN A 47 -13.02 10.14 4.11
C GLN A 47 -13.21 11.66 4.26
N GLY A 48 -13.45 12.37 3.18
CA GLY A 48 -13.65 13.83 3.22
C GLY A 48 -13.10 14.56 2.00
N GLY A 49 -13.27 15.88 1.96
CA GLY A 49 -12.92 16.70 0.81
C GLY A 49 -13.72 16.31 -0.44
N THR A 50 -13.10 16.31 -1.60
CA THR A 50 -13.73 15.94 -2.89
C THR A 50 -14.13 14.47 -2.98
N THR A 51 -13.64 13.62 -2.07
CA THR A 51 -13.97 12.19 -2.01
C THR A 51 -15.11 11.87 -1.04
N ALA A 52 -15.58 12.83 -0.24
CA ALA A 52 -16.65 12.63 0.74
C ALA A 52 -17.88 11.97 0.10
N GLY A 53 -18.38 10.90 0.72
CA GLY A 53 -19.54 10.16 0.23
C GLY A 53 -19.32 9.30 -1.01
N LYS A 54 -18.13 9.31 -1.59
CA LYS A 54 -17.79 8.43 -2.73
C LYS A 54 -17.47 7.03 -2.22
N THR A 55 -18.07 6.02 -2.87
CA THR A 55 -17.80 4.61 -2.59
C THR A 55 -17.63 3.84 -3.89
N PHE A 56 -16.73 2.85 -3.90
CA PHE A 56 -16.56 1.91 -5.00
C PHE A 56 -15.97 0.59 -4.52
N GLY A 57 -16.24 -0.48 -5.26
CA GLY A 57 -15.58 -1.77 -5.03
C GLY A 57 -14.13 -1.72 -5.49
N ALA A 58 -13.25 -2.40 -4.76
CA ALA A 58 -11.83 -2.50 -5.08
C ALA A 58 -11.36 -3.95 -4.93
N ASN A 59 -10.73 -4.48 -5.97
CA ASN A 59 -10.06 -5.78 -5.93
C ASN A 59 -8.55 -5.56 -5.91
N VAL A 60 -7.87 -6.21 -4.97
CA VAL A 60 -6.42 -6.17 -4.78
C VAL A 60 -5.86 -7.55 -5.07
N TYR A 61 -5.05 -7.65 -6.11
CA TYR A 61 -4.36 -8.87 -6.50
C TYR A 61 -2.90 -8.78 -6.10
N ILE A 62 -2.37 -9.83 -5.48
CA ILE A 62 -0.96 -9.92 -5.10
C ILE A 62 -0.41 -11.18 -5.74
N THR A 63 0.57 -11.04 -6.61
CA THR A 63 1.19 -12.12 -7.38
C THR A 63 2.65 -12.36 -6.99
N GLY A 64 3.27 -11.40 -6.30
CA GLY A 64 4.66 -11.48 -5.87
C GLY A 64 4.94 -10.63 -4.64
N TRP A 65 6.01 -10.96 -3.92
CA TRP A 65 6.55 -10.13 -2.83
C TRP A 65 7.86 -9.51 -3.26
N THR A 66 8.05 -8.23 -2.95
CA THR A 66 9.33 -7.53 -3.11
C THR A 66 10.38 -8.20 -2.23
N THR A 67 11.55 -8.53 -2.76
CA THR A 67 12.62 -9.19 -2.03
C THR A 67 13.30 -8.24 -1.03
N ASN A 68 14.01 -8.80 -0.04
CA ASN A 68 14.76 -7.99 0.91
C ASN A 68 15.83 -7.13 0.24
N GLN A 69 16.45 -7.63 -0.84
CA GLN A 69 17.45 -6.88 -1.60
C GLN A 69 16.79 -5.68 -2.31
N GLN A 70 15.69 -5.91 -3.04
CA GLN A 70 14.95 -4.83 -3.68
C GLN A 70 14.49 -3.74 -2.70
N VAL A 71 14.06 -4.14 -1.48
CA VAL A 71 13.70 -3.17 -0.43
C VAL A 71 14.89 -2.30 -0.05
N LYS A 72 16.07 -2.90 0.17
CA LYS A 72 17.30 -2.15 0.48
C LYS A 72 17.67 -1.17 -0.65
N ASP A 73 17.60 -1.65 -1.88
CA ASP A 73 17.93 -0.84 -3.08
C ASP A 73 16.96 0.34 -3.24
N TYR A 74 15.66 0.14 -2.98
CA TYR A 74 14.66 1.21 -3.02
C TYR A 74 14.88 2.24 -1.92
N ILE A 75 15.22 1.81 -0.68
CA ILE A 75 15.53 2.71 0.43
C ILE A 75 16.77 3.55 0.11
N SER A 76 17.85 2.92 -0.34
CA SER A 76 19.09 3.60 -0.72
C SER A 76 18.82 4.61 -1.85
N THR A 77 18.11 4.17 -2.89
CA THR A 77 17.74 5.04 -4.02
C THR A 77 16.90 6.23 -3.58
N LEU A 78 15.91 6.01 -2.71
CA LEU A 78 15.07 7.10 -2.19
C LEU A 78 15.90 8.10 -1.37
N LYS A 79 16.86 7.63 -0.58
CA LYS A 79 17.75 8.49 0.21
C LYS A 79 18.70 9.32 -0.66
N GLU A 80 19.28 8.70 -1.68
CA GLU A 80 20.32 9.30 -2.51
C GLU A 80 19.74 10.16 -3.64
N LYS A 81 18.64 9.72 -4.26
CA LYS A 81 18.08 10.29 -5.49
C LYS A 81 16.66 10.81 -5.35
N GLY A 82 16.10 10.76 -4.12
CA GLY A 82 14.75 11.22 -3.83
C GLY A 82 13.64 10.42 -4.51
N PRO A 83 12.40 10.96 -4.48
CA PRO A 83 11.21 10.29 -5.05
C PRO A 83 11.36 9.94 -6.54
N ASP A 84 11.91 10.83 -7.35
CA ASP A 84 12.13 10.60 -8.80
C ASP A 84 13.07 9.43 -9.07
N GLY A 85 14.10 9.29 -8.23
CA GLY A 85 15.02 8.16 -8.29
C GLY A 85 14.32 6.84 -7.99
N LEU A 86 13.46 6.84 -6.96
CA LEU A 86 12.67 5.67 -6.59
C LEU A 86 11.69 5.27 -7.71
N VAL A 87 10.98 6.21 -8.32
CA VAL A 87 10.10 5.94 -9.48
C VAL A 87 10.87 5.23 -10.58
N ARG A 88 12.01 5.78 -11.01
CA ARG A 88 12.85 5.18 -12.05
C ARG A 88 13.40 3.79 -11.68
N ALA A 89 13.68 3.56 -10.40
CA ALA A 89 14.10 2.23 -9.94
C ALA A 89 12.96 1.22 -10.00
N MET A 90 11.76 1.63 -9.58
CA MET A 90 10.57 0.79 -9.63
C MET A 90 10.10 0.50 -11.07
N GLU A 91 10.30 1.40 -12.01
CA GLU A 91 9.97 1.18 -13.44
C GLU A 91 10.73 0.02 -14.08
N LYS A 92 11.90 -0.32 -13.55
CA LYS A 92 12.75 -1.40 -14.04
C LYS A 92 12.34 -2.78 -13.52
N THR A 93 11.34 -2.85 -12.66
CA THR A 93 10.85 -4.11 -12.06
C THR A 93 9.47 -4.46 -12.60
N ASP A 94 9.10 -5.72 -12.55
CA ASP A 94 7.77 -6.19 -12.93
C ASP A 94 6.71 -5.85 -11.88
N ASP A 95 5.44 -5.88 -12.29
CA ASP A 95 4.32 -5.76 -11.37
C ASP A 95 4.25 -6.99 -10.46
N VAL A 96 4.17 -6.74 -9.15
CA VAL A 96 3.97 -7.77 -8.12
C VAL A 96 2.51 -7.88 -7.67
N GLY A 97 1.62 -7.22 -8.38
CA GLY A 97 0.18 -7.22 -8.13
C GLY A 97 -0.50 -6.02 -8.79
N ARG A 98 -1.80 -5.89 -8.54
CA ARG A 98 -2.59 -4.78 -9.08
C ARG A 98 -3.79 -4.43 -8.19
N LEU A 99 -4.20 -3.18 -8.23
CA LEU A 99 -5.51 -2.73 -7.76
C LEU A 99 -6.45 -2.58 -8.97
N SER A 100 -7.67 -3.13 -8.87
CA SER A 100 -8.73 -2.95 -9.89
C SER A 100 -9.97 -2.35 -9.22
N PRO A 101 -10.14 -1.03 -9.25
CA PRO A 101 -11.37 -0.40 -8.77
C PRO A 101 -12.50 -0.62 -9.75
N THR A 102 -13.73 -0.81 -9.25
CA THR A 102 -14.92 -0.93 -10.11
C THR A 102 -15.18 0.39 -10.84
N GLY A 103 -15.29 0.31 -12.16
CA GLY A 103 -15.55 1.47 -13.02
C GLY A 103 -14.31 2.30 -13.38
N PHE A 104 -13.10 1.87 -12.98
CA PHE A 104 -11.85 2.58 -13.28
C PHE A 104 -10.77 1.64 -13.83
N VAL A 105 -9.80 2.22 -14.50
CA VAL A 105 -8.61 1.51 -14.95
C VAL A 105 -7.77 1.11 -13.72
N GLY A 106 -7.35 -0.14 -13.67
CA GLY A 106 -6.51 -0.66 -12.59
C GLY A 106 -5.09 -0.11 -12.63
N SER A 107 -4.39 -0.23 -11.50
CA SER A 107 -2.99 0.20 -11.34
C SER A 107 -2.14 -0.97 -10.86
N GLY A 108 -0.98 -1.17 -11.48
CA GLY A 108 0.00 -2.18 -11.07
C GLY A 108 0.80 -1.74 -9.84
N PHE A 109 1.15 -2.70 -9.00
CA PHE A 109 2.05 -2.48 -7.87
C PHE A 109 3.46 -2.92 -8.24
N ARG A 110 4.44 -2.06 -8.00
CA ARG A 110 5.87 -2.35 -8.14
C ARG A 110 6.53 -2.76 -6.83
N PHE A 111 5.79 -2.65 -5.75
CA PHE A 111 6.22 -3.03 -4.41
C PHE A 111 5.06 -3.67 -3.67
N ALA A 112 5.32 -4.81 -3.02
CA ALA A 112 4.41 -5.45 -2.09
C ALA A 112 5.19 -6.15 -0.99
N ARG A 113 4.83 -5.89 0.26
CA ARG A 113 5.40 -6.55 1.45
C ARG A 113 4.33 -6.87 2.45
N SER A 114 4.52 -7.95 3.17
CA SER A 114 3.68 -8.31 4.30
C SER A 114 4.51 -8.55 5.55
N ARG A 115 3.88 -8.34 6.70
CA ARG A 115 4.39 -8.76 8.00
C ARG A 115 3.27 -9.42 8.79
N PRO A 116 3.57 -10.46 9.58
CA PRO A 116 2.61 -11.00 10.52
C PRO A 116 2.18 -9.97 11.56
N THR A 117 0.94 -10.05 12.00
CA THR A 117 0.43 -9.30 13.15
C THR A 117 0.37 -10.20 14.38
N ALA A 118 0.31 -9.61 15.57
CA ALA A 118 0.23 -10.36 16.84
C ALA A 118 -0.97 -11.33 16.90
N ASN A 119 -2.01 -11.07 16.12
CA ASN A 119 -3.24 -11.86 16.09
C ASN A 119 -3.24 -12.92 14.97
N GLY A 120 -2.08 -13.26 14.40
CA GLY A 120 -1.94 -14.27 13.35
C GLY A 120 -2.43 -13.82 11.96
N GLY A 121 -2.76 -12.55 11.79
CA GLY A 121 -3.11 -11.94 10.52
C GLY A 121 -1.90 -11.35 9.79
N LEU A 122 -2.16 -10.51 8.79
CA LEU A 122 -1.15 -9.82 7.99
C LEU A 122 -1.39 -8.31 7.92
N HIS A 123 -0.32 -7.55 8.05
CA HIS A 123 -0.23 -6.17 7.60
C HIS A 123 0.47 -6.16 6.24
N ILE A 124 -0.21 -5.69 5.20
CA ILE A 124 0.27 -5.72 3.82
C ILE A 124 0.38 -4.29 3.29
N VAL A 125 1.52 -3.95 2.72
CA VAL A 125 1.77 -2.64 2.09
C VAL A 125 2.10 -2.86 0.63
N MET A 126 1.43 -2.12 -0.26
CA MET A 126 1.65 -2.14 -1.70
C MET A 126 1.79 -0.72 -2.22
N VAL A 127 2.73 -0.52 -3.17
CA VAL A 127 3.04 0.80 -3.73
C VAL A 127 3.10 0.73 -5.25
N THR A 128 2.51 1.73 -5.92
CA THR A 128 2.65 1.96 -7.36
C THR A 128 3.80 2.93 -7.62
N ASN A 129 4.36 2.92 -8.83
CA ASN A 129 5.37 3.90 -9.27
C ASN A 129 4.77 5.10 -10.02
N ARG A 130 3.45 5.25 -9.96
CA ARG A 130 2.69 6.36 -10.56
C ARG A 130 1.40 6.59 -9.78
N PRO A 131 0.81 7.78 -9.84
CA PRO A 131 -0.51 8.03 -9.29
C PRO A 131 -1.54 7.07 -9.89
N MET A 132 -2.50 6.64 -9.09
CA MET A 132 -3.60 5.84 -9.58
C MET A 132 -4.57 6.74 -10.36
N SER A 133 -4.94 6.35 -11.59
CA SER A 133 -5.71 7.18 -12.52
C SER A 133 -7.03 7.73 -11.96
N PHE A 134 -7.76 6.92 -11.18
CA PHE A 134 -8.99 7.38 -10.54
C PHE A 134 -8.74 8.48 -9.46
N GLY A 135 -7.54 8.53 -8.87
CA GLY A 135 -7.15 9.60 -7.95
C GLY A 135 -6.97 10.94 -8.66
N GLU A 136 -6.55 10.93 -9.91
CA GLU A 136 -6.41 12.14 -10.72
C GLU A 136 -7.75 12.80 -11.04
N VAL A 137 -8.81 12.01 -11.24
CA VAL A 137 -10.18 12.51 -11.48
C VAL A 137 -10.69 13.31 -10.27
N TYR A 138 -10.36 12.87 -9.05
CA TYR A 138 -10.79 13.56 -7.83
C TYR A 138 -9.91 14.77 -7.47
N ARG A 139 -8.78 14.94 -8.12
CA ARG A 139 -7.81 15.97 -7.79
C ARG A 139 -7.87 17.22 -8.66
N GLY A 140 -8.47 17.13 -9.84
CA GLY A 140 -8.62 18.27 -10.76
C GLY A 140 -7.30 18.75 -11.38
N GLY A 141 -6.26 17.91 -11.43
CA GLY A 141 -4.99 18.24 -12.07
C GLY A 141 -3.86 17.25 -11.80
N ARG A 142 -2.87 17.22 -12.67
CA ARG A 142 -1.62 16.45 -12.48
C ARG A 142 -0.66 17.22 -11.59
N SER A 143 -0.11 16.56 -10.56
CA SER A 143 1.03 17.06 -9.82
C SER A 143 2.21 16.14 -10.06
N THR A 144 3.31 16.67 -10.52
CA THR A 144 4.56 15.93 -10.74
C THR A 144 5.21 15.49 -9.42
N ASP A 145 4.84 16.11 -8.30
CA ASP A 145 5.46 15.86 -6.99
C ASP A 145 4.90 14.67 -6.23
N TYR A 146 3.67 14.22 -6.57
CA TYR A 146 2.97 13.14 -5.87
C TYR A 146 2.85 11.93 -6.78
N GLN A 147 3.94 11.17 -6.85
CA GLN A 147 4.18 10.18 -7.90
C GLN A 147 3.72 8.77 -7.55
N PHE A 148 3.23 8.52 -6.33
CA PHE A 148 2.94 7.17 -5.84
C PHE A 148 1.46 7.01 -5.51
N GLY A 149 1.00 5.76 -5.58
CA GLY A 149 -0.20 5.30 -4.91
C GLY A 149 0.15 4.24 -3.88
N ILE A 150 -0.58 4.19 -2.77
CA ILE A 150 -0.34 3.23 -1.68
C ILE A 150 -1.64 2.54 -1.32
N VAL A 151 -1.58 1.22 -1.13
CA VAL A 151 -2.60 0.42 -0.48
C VAL A 151 -2.00 -0.24 0.75
N VAL A 152 -2.70 -0.12 1.87
CA VAL A 152 -2.38 -0.85 3.10
C VAL A 152 -3.58 -1.70 3.47
N LEU A 153 -3.38 -2.98 3.76
CA LEU A 153 -4.39 -3.88 4.27
C LEU A 153 -3.95 -4.42 5.62
N ASP A 154 -4.86 -4.39 6.58
CA ASP A 154 -4.73 -5.04 7.88
C ASP A 154 -5.81 -6.12 7.96
N VAL A 155 -5.40 -7.38 7.84
CA VAL A 155 -6.31 -8.52 7.81
C VAL A 155 -5.99 -9.50 8.95
N ASP A 156 -7.02 -10.16 9.47
CA ASP A 156 -6.90 -11.21 10.46
C ASP A 156 -6.48 -12.55 9.83
N LYS A 157 -6.39 -13.59 10.63
CA LYS A 157 -6.05 -14.97 10.20
C LYS A 157 -7.01 -15.53 9.15
N ASP A 158 -8.24 -15.05 9.09
CA ASP A 158 -9.28 -15.47 8.14
C ASP A 158 -9.30 -14.62 6.87
N GLY A 159 -8.36 -13.67 6.75
CA GLY A 159 -8.24 -12.75 5.62
C GLY A 159 -9.28 -11.63 5.61
N LYS A 160 -9.92 -11.36 6.74
CA LYS A 160 -10.90 -10.28 6.90
C LYS A 160 -10.28 -9.09 7.62
N GLY A 161 -10.68 -7.88 7.25
CA GLY A 161 -10.13 -6.71 7.92
C GLY A 161 -10.53 -5.38 7.31
N THR A 162 -9.61 -4.46 7.39
CA THR A 162 -9.74 -3.09 6.86
C THR A 162 -8.46 -2.67 6.16
N GLY A 163 -8.48 -1.49 5.57
CA GLY A 163 -7.28 -0.95 4.94
C GLY A 163 -7.40 0.52 4.62
N THR A 164 -6.39 1.00 3.94
CA THR A 164 -6.28 2.38 3.48
C THR A 164 -5.82 2.42 2.03
N LEU A 165 -6.39 3.29 1.24
CA LEU A 165 -6.02 3.52 -0.15
C LEU A 165 -5.73 5.00 -0.35
N ALA A 166 -4.47 5.32 -0.59
CA ALA A 166 -3.99 6.65 -0.97
C ALA A 166 -3.64 6.63 -2.47
N PRO A 167 -4.53 7.07 -3.36
CA PRO A 167 -4.32 6.96 -4.80
C PRO A 167 -3.24 7.88 -5.32
N VAL A 168 -2.91 8.94 -4.56
CA VAL A 168 -1.91 9.94 -4.91
C VAL A 168 -1.19 10.39 -3.65
N CYS A 169 0.11 10.09 -3.56
CA CYS A 169 0.94 10.50 -2.43
C CYS A 169 2.40 10.70 -2.85
N LYS A 170 3.17 11.32 -1.98
CA LYS A 170 4.62 11.48 -2.07
C LYS A 170 5.27 10.65 -0.96
N ILE A 171 6.32 9.94 -1.31
CA ILE A 171 7.15 9.17 -0.38
C ILE A 171 8.50 9.88 -0.29
N LYS A 172 8.93 10.27 0.89
CA LYS A 172 10.21 10.96 1.11
C LYS A 172 10.79 10.63 2.49
N PHE A 173 12.05 10.95 2.71
CA PHE A 173 12.61 11.03 4.05
C PHE A 173 12.43 12.45 4.61
N ASN A 174 12.01 12.55 5.86
CA ASN A 174 11.93 13.83 6.57
C ASN A 174 13.32 14.25 7.11
N LYS A 175 13.40 15.43 7.73
CA LYS A 175 14.65 15.96 8.33
C LYS A 175 15.24 15.07 9.43
N LYS A 176 14.43 14.17 10.02
CA LYS A 176 14.85 13.20 11.04
C LYS A 176 15.26 11.85 10.44
N ASN A 177 15.36 11.76 9.10
CA ASN A 177 15.65 10.53 8.36
C ASN A 177 14.59 9.43 8.60
N GLU A 178 13.33 9.82 8.85
CA GLU A 178 12.19 8.92 8.94
C GLU A 178 11.42 8.95 7.62
N LEU A 179 10.89 7.80 7.20
CA LEU A 179 10.05 7.72 6.00
C LEU A 179 8.72 8.44 6.26
N GLU A 180 8.38 9.37 5.39
CA GLU A 180 7.15 10.15 5.47
C GLU A 180 6.31 9.94 4.22
N ILE A 181 5.01 9.74 4.41
CA ILE A 181 4.02 9.70 3.33
C ILE A 181 3.20 10.99 3.41
N GLU A 182 3.31 11.80 2.38
CA GLU A 182 2.57 13.04 2.25
C GLU A 182 1.39 12.86 1.30
N HIS A 183 0.18 13.13 1.77
CA HIS A 183 -1.04 13.05 0.98
C HIS A 183 -1.36 14.41 0.36
N TYR A 184 -1.71 14.42 -0.92
CA TYR A 184 -2.05 15.64 -1.63
C TYR A 184 -3.44 16.15 -1.24
N GLY A 185 -3.52 17.00 -0.19
CA GLY A 185 -4.72 17.77 0.16
C GLY A 185 -6.01 16.98 0.42
N GLN A 186 -5.99 15.67 0.31
CA GLN A 186 -7.15 14.78 0.47
C GLN A 186 -6.84 13.68 1.48
N LYS A 187 -7.88 13.32 2.25
CA LYS A 187 -7.79 12.13 3.10
C LYS A 187 -7.78 10.87 2.23
N PRO A 188 -6.97 9.86 2.57
CA PRO A 188 -7.04 8.55 1.93
C PRO A 188 -8.45 7.96 1.99
N PHE A 189 -8.79 7.08 1.04
CA PHE A 189 -9.97 6.23 1.18
C PHE A 189 -9.75 5.20 2.27
N ARG A 190 -10.77 4.97 3.08
CA ARG A 190 -10.83 3.80 3.95
C ARG A 190 -11.27 2.60 3.11
N LEU A 191 -10.55 1.49 3.22
CA LEU A 191 -10.99 0.20 2.70
C LEU A 191 -11.74 -0.53 3.82
N ALA A 192 -13.05 -0.61 3.67
CA ALA A 192 -13.93 -1.34 4.57
C ALA A 192 -14.24 -2.73 3.99
N ASN A 193 -14.67 -3.65 4.84
CA ASN A 193 -15.07 -5.00 4.44
C ASN A 193 -14.02 -5.69 3.57
N VAL A 194 -12.74 -5.58 3.94
CA VAL A 194 -11.68 -6.32 3.28
C VAL A 194 -11.88 -7.80 3.56
N TYR A 195 -11.83 -8.63 2.52
CA TYR A 195 -11.87 -10.08 2.68
C TYR A 195 -11.08 -10.77 1.57
N LEU A 196 -10.45 -11.90 1.95
CA LEU A 196 -9.76 -12.79 1.01
C LEU A 196 -10.81 -13.49 0.14
N GLN A 197 -10.65 -13.40 -1.18
CA GLN A 197 -11.44 -14.18 -2.12
C GLN A 197 -10.83 -15.59 -2.25
N LYS A 198 -11.70 -16.59 -2.30
CA LYS A 198 -11.32 -18.00 -2.47
C LYS A 198 -11.00 -18.32 -3.91
#